data_99671ff6f4d21d81c638cc23339a4d0d
#
_entry.id   99671ff6f4d21d81c638cc23339a4d0d
#
_cell.length_a   1.000
_cell.length_b   1.000
_cell.length_c   1.000
_cell.angle_alpha   90.00
_cell.angle_beta   90.00
_cell.angle_gamma   90.00
#
_symmetry.space_group_name_H-M   'P 1'
#
loop_
_entity.id
_entity.type
_entity.pdbx_description
1 polymer ?
#
loop_
_entity_poly.entity_id
_entity_poly.type
_entity_poly.pdbx_seq_one_letter_code
_entity_poly.pdbx_strand_id
1 'polypeptide(L)'
;GSGEKDIITDAPVARDVNDLPYIPGTSLMGIIRHSLKDLKERDSIFGYQKGDKGEGSKVLISDALLLGSNQKAMDGLKNIEQDEYLKAFEVLPIRQHVRITEKGTGADHGKFDEQVVYKGTRFVFEMELLSETKDDENMQNILNTISSPTFRVGSGTRNGFGSMKVVSLKYASYDLTQEKDLDAYLKKSSSLEEDWNEAIEKKASELQGADWIKYTLTLKPLNFFLFSSGFGDEDADMTPVKENYVDWSTGKPEIKEAKSLIPATSVKGAISHRTAYHWNRLTKHFVDNAEAIASDRNKACLDIFGTTLDEGDIKPSRGKAIFSDVFIE
;
A
#
# COMPACT_ATOMS: atom_id res chain seq x y z
N GLY A 1 8.37 -2.61 1.17
CA GLY A 1 9.76 -2.99 0.89
C GLY A 1 10.22 -4.09 1.83
N SER A 2 11.30 -4.77 1.49
CA SER A 2 11.92 -5.83 2.30
C SER A 2 12.50 -5.33 3.64
N GLY A 3 12.70 -4.03 3.78
CA GLY A 3 13.43 -3.42 4.90
C GLY A 3 14.96 -3.48 4.73
N GLU A 4 15.44 -4.10 3.67
CA GLU A 4 16.85 -4.20 3.32
C GLU A 4 17.21 -3.16 2.25
N LYS A 5 18.49 -2.80 2.18
CA LYS A 5 19.05 -2.04 1.06
C LYS A 5 19.67 -3.00 0.09
N ASP A 6 19.36 -2.84 -1.18
CA ASP A 6 20.00 -3.57 -2.26
C ASP A 6 21.05 -2.67 -2.95
N ILE A 7 21.95 -3.30 -3.71
CA ILE A 7 22.95 -2.60 -4.53
C ILE A 7 22.26 -1.83 -5.68
N ILE A 8 21.09 -2.32 -6.13
CA ILE A 8 20.36 -1.80 -7.30
C ILE A 8 19.36 -0.72 -6.92
N THR A 9 18.72 -0.80 -5.73
CA THR A 9 17.66 0.13 -5.31
C THR A 9 17.69 0.38 -3.81
N ASP A 10 17.34 1.61 -3.41
CA ASP A 10 17.26 2.01 -2.00
C ASP A 10 16.14 1.30 -1.25
N ALA A 11 15.06 0.91 -1.93
CA ALA A 11 13.89 0.27 -1.34
C ALA A 11 13.36 -0.89 -2.21
N PRO A 12 13.95 -2.10 -2.09
CA PRO A 12 13.50 -3.28 -2.82
C PRO A 12 12.16 -3.81 -2.32
N VAL A 13 11.43 -4.50 -3.19
CA VAL A 13 10.21 -5.24 -2.85
C VAL A 13 10.59 -6.57 -2.16
N ALA A 14 9.81 -6.97 -1.16
CA ALA A 14 9.96 -8.28 -0.53
C ALA A 14 9.57 -9.39 -1.51
N ARG A 15 10.39 -10.45 -1.58
CA ARG A 15 10.21 -11.56 -2.50
C ARG A 15 10.14 -12.90 -1.76
N ASP A 16 9.31 -13.80 -2.26
CA ASP A 16 9.15 -15.15 -1.75
C ASP A 16 10.24 -16.11 -2.26
N VAL A 17 10.07 -17.39 -1.98
CA VAL A 17 11.00 -18.45 -2.41
C VAL A 17 11.08 -18.63 -3.94
N ASN A 18 10.07 -18.14 -4.67
CA ASN A 18 10.01 -18.16 -6.13
C ASN A 18 10.52 -16.85 -6.77
N ASP A 19 11.12 -15.98 -5.97
CA ASP A 19 11.49 -14.61 -6.37
C ASP A 19 10.31 -13.73 -6.83
N LEU A 20 9.08 -14.09 -6.40
CA LEU A 20 7.88 -13.35 -6.67
C LEU A 20 7.57 -12.35 -5.53
N PRO A 21 6.97 -11.18 -5.84
CA PRO A 21 6.58 -10.22 -4.81
C PRO A 21 5.52 -10.82 -3.89
N TYR A 22 5.69 -10.63 -2.59
CA TYR A 22 4.70 -11.03 -1.59
C TYR A 22 4.52 -9.95 -0.52
N ILE A 23 3.49 -10.04 0.28
CA ILE A 23 3.24 -9.14 1.41
C ILE A 23 3.37 -9.95 2.69
N PRO A 24 4.39 -9.69 3.54
CA PRO A 24 4.53 -10.40 4.80
C PRO A 24 3.27 -10.27 5.69
N GLY A 25 2.81 -11.40 6.24
CA GLY A 25 1.67 -11.44 7.15
C GLY A 25 1.84 -10.54 8.37
N THR A 26 3.07 -10.42 8.87
CA THR A 26 3.43 -9.47 9.94
C THR A 26 3.19 -8.01 9.55
N SER A 27 3.44 -7.66 8.29
CA SER A 27 3.15 -6.32 7.76
C SER A 27 1.64 -6.07 7.67
N LEU A 28 0.87 -7.04 7.18
CA LEU A 28 -0.60 -6.97 7.14
C LEU A 28 -1.17 -6.83 8.55
N MET A 29 -0.76 -7.68 9.47
CA MET A 29 -1.18 -7.64 10.87
C MET A 29 -0.89 -6.27 11.51
N GLY A 30 0.31 -5.74 11.31
CA GLY A 30 0.71 -4.44 11.83
C GLY A 30 -0.16 -3.30 11.29
N ILE A 31 -0.45 -3.30 9.98
CA ILE A 31 -1.29 -2.28 9.35
C ILE A 31 -2.74 -2.37 9.85
N ILE A 32 -3.32 -3.56 9.91
CA ILE A 32 -4.70 -3.78 10.39
C ILE A 32 -4.79 -3.33 11.86
N ARG A 33 -3.87 -3.80 12.70
CA ARG A 33 -3.79 -3.40 14.10
C ARG A 33 -3.76 -1.88 14.28
N HIS A 34 -2.90 -1.17 13.53
CA HIS A 34 -2.77 0.28 13.64
C HIS A 34 -3.95 1.06 13.02
N SER A 35 -4.77 0.41 12.23
CA SER A 35 -5.96 1.03 11.63
C SER A 35 -7.18 1.00 12.54
N LEU A 36 -7.21 0.12 13.53
CA LEU A 36 -8.22 0.11 14.59
C LEU A 36 -7.99 1.29 15.53
N LYS A 37 -9.06 2.06 15.80
CA LYS A 37 -8.97 3.30 16.56
C LYS A 37 -8.96 3.09 18.07
N ASP A 38 -9.72 2.10 18.56
CA ASP A 38 -9.80 1.81 20.00
C ASP A 38 -8.58 0.98 20.43
N LEU A 39 -7.83 1.49 21.41
CA LEU A 39 -6.61 0.85 21.92
C LEU A 39 -6.91 -0.43 22.71
N LYS A 40 -8.06 -0.47 23.42
CA LYS A 40 -8.42 -1.64 24.23
C LYS A 40 -8.89 -2.78 23.35
N GLU A 41 -9.74 -2.46 22.37
CA GLU A 41 -10.19 -3.40 21.34
C GLU A 41 -8.96 -3.95 20.59
N ARG A 42 -8.08 -3.08 20.14
CA ARG A 42 -6.84 -3.47 19.45
C ARG A 42 -5.98 -4.43 20.26
N ASP A 43 -5.71 -4.12 21.54
CA ASP A 43 -4.84 -4.93 22.37
C ASP A 43 -5.50 -6.25 22.77
N SER A 44 -6.84 -6.32 22.89
CA SER A 44 -7.59 -7.56 23.16
C SER A 44 -7.63 -8.52 21.96
N ILE A 45 -7.55 -8.01 20.73
CA ILE A 45 -7.57 -8.79 19.48
C ILE A 45 -6.16 -9.20 19.08
N PHE A 46 -5.24 -8.23 18.99
CA PHE A 46 -3.89 -8.44 18.46
C PHE A 46 -2.83 -8.69 19.53
N GLY A 47 -3.24 -8.76 20.77
CA GLY A 47 -2.34 -8.94 21.90
C GLY A 47 -1.48 -7.70 22.19
N TYR A 48 -0.76 -7.75 23.29
CA TYR A 48 0.18 -6.70 23.69
C TYR A 48 1.31 -7.28 24.53
N GLN A 49 2.40 -6.53 24.62
CA GLN A 49 3.49 -6.79 25.57
C GLN A 49 3.91 -5.49 26.23
N LYS A 50 3.94 -5.47 27.58
CA LYS A 50 4.41 -4.36 28.41
C LYS A 50 5.28 -4.92 29.53
N GLY A 51 6.60 -4.89 29.33
CA GLY A 51 7.55 -5.54 30.23
C GLY A 51 7.30 -7.05 30.26
N ASP A 52 7.14 -7.60 31.47
CA ASP A 52 6.90 -9.05 31.70
C ASP A 52 5.42 -9.47 31.55
N LYS A 53 4.52 -8.51 31.29
CA LYS A 53 3.09 -8.78 31.09
C LYS A 53 2.76 -8.70 29.61
N GLY A 54 2.00 -9.70 29.14
CA GLY A 54 1.57 -9.73 27.75
C GLY A 54 0.42 -10.69 27.54
N GLU A 55 -0.27 -10.51 26.42
CA GLU A 55 -1.31 -11.40 25.89
C GLU A 55 -1.02 -11.67 24.43
N GLY A 56 -1.16 -12.93 24.00
CA GLY A 56 -0.96 -13.34 22.62
C GLY A 56 -2.05 -12.80 21.69
N SER A 57 -1.74 -12.71 20.40
CA SER A 57 -2.73 -12.37 19.37
C SER A 57 -3.77 -13.47 19.23
N LYS A 58 -5.05 -13.10 19.13
CA LYS A 58 -6.15 -13.99 18.74
C LYS A 58 -6.29 -14.08 17.22
N VAL A 59 -5.58 -13.24 16.47
CA VAL A 59 -5.57 -13.23 15.02
C VAL A 59 -4.33 -13.92 14.50
N LEU A 60 -4.50 -14.82 13.55
CA LEU A 60 -3.46 -15.44 12.75
C LEU A 60 -3.61 -14.92 11.33
N ILE A 61 -2.52 -14.51 10.68
CA ILE A 61 -2.52 -14.02 9.29
C ILE A 61 -1.37 -14.70 8.57
N SER A 62 -1.65 -15.32 7.41
CA SER A 62 -0.63 -15.83 6.51
C SER A 62 0.07 -14.70 5.77
N ASP A 63 1.19 -15.01 5.12
CA ASP A 63 1.74 -14.15 4.08
C ASP A 63 0.71 -14.03 2.94
N ALA A 64 0.68 -12.85 2.28
CA ALA A 64 -0.14 -12.68 1.09
C ALA A 64 0.71 -12.99 -0.14
N LEU A 65 0.39 -14.10 -0.79
CA LEU A 65 1.11 -14.62 -1.94
C LEU A 65 0.49 -14.15 -3.25
N LEU A 66 1.33 -14.00 -4.27
CA LEU A 66 0.90 -13.59 -5.60
C LEU A 66 -0.14 -14.58 -6.16
N LEU A 67 -1.21 -14.05 -6.77
CA LEU A 67 -2.17 -14.85 -7.53
C LEU A 67 -1.64 -15.07 -8.96
N GLY A 68 -1.44 -16.33 -9.33
CA GLY A 68 -0.90 -16.73 -10.63
C GLY A 68 -1.94 -16.64 -11.77
N SER A 69 -1.48 -16.92 -12.99
CA SER A 69 -2.31 -16.94 -14.21
C SER A 69 -3.43 -17.99 -14.17
N ASN A 70 -3.24 -19.06 -13.41
CA ASN A 70 -4.21 -20.12 -13.16
C ASN A 70 -5.24 -19.77 -12.07
N GLN A 71 -5.23 -18.54 -11.56
CA GLN A 71 -6.06 -18.06 -10.45
C GLN A 71 -5.83 -18.79 -9.10
N LYS A 72 -4.67 -19.37 -8.92
CA LYS A 72 -4.23 -19.98 -7.66
C LYS A 72 -3.10 -19.17 -7.05
N ALA A 73 -3.01 -19.18 -5.73
CA ALA A 73 -1.90 -18.57 -5.01
C ALA A 73 -0.58 -19.28 -5.38
N MET A 74 0.51 -18.55 -5.48
CA MET A 74 1.84 -19.11 -5.70
C MET A 74 2.42 -19.62 -4.38
N ASP A 75 1.75 -20.62 -3.79
CA ASP A 75 2.13 -21.22 -2.52
C ASP A 75 3.13 -22.37 -2.72
N GLY A 76 4.21 -22.39 -1.91
CA GLY A 76 5.31 -23.32 -2.05
C GLY A 76 6.22 -23.04 -3.25
N LEU A 77 7.13 -23.95 -3.54
CA LEU A 77 8.08 -23.84 -4.65
C LEU A 77 7.39 -24.15 -5.99
N LYS A 78 7.46 -23.21 -6.94
CA LYS A 78 6.83 -23.30 -8.26
C LYS A 78 7.86 -23.14 -9.39
N ASN A 79 7.60 -23.78 -10.51
CA ASN A 79 8.30 -23.48 -11.74
C ASN A 79 7.57 -22.38 -12.49
N ILE A 80 8.14 -21.17 -12.53
CA ILE A 80 7.57 -19.97 -13.16
C ILE A 80 8.09 -19.73 -14.59
N GLU A 81 9.05 -20.51 -15.07
CA GLU A 81 9.75 -20.27 -16.34
C GLU A 81 8.85 -20.30 -17.58
N GLN A 82 7.72 -21.00 -17.51
CA GLN A 82 6.79 -21.14 -18.65
C GLN A 82 5.58 -20.19 -18.55
N ASP A 83 5.48 -19.39 -17.50
CA ASP A 83 4.39 -18.45 -17.28
C ASP A 83 4.88 -17.01 -17.53
N GLU A 84 4.55 -16.44 -18.70
CA GLU A 84 4.96 -15.09 -19.10
C GLU A 84 4.49 -14.01 -18.11
N TYR A 85 3.32 -14.22 -17.51
CA TYR A 85 2.82 -13.30 -16.48
C TYR A 85 3.70 -13.31 -15.23
N LEU A 86 4.09 -14.48 -14.74
CA LEU A 86 4.94 -14.62 -13.56
C LEU A 86 6.36 -14.12 -13.84
N LYS A 87 6.91 -14.42 -15.02
CA LYS A 87 8.22 -13.90 -15.44
C LYS A 87 8.33 -12.39 -15.42
N ALA A 88 7.25 -11.68 -15.72
CA ALA A 88 7.26 -10.23 -15.70
C ALA A 88 7.60 -9.65 -14.30
N PHE A 89 7.44 -10.42 -13.23
CA PHE A 89 7.80 -10.00 -11.87
C PHE A 89 9.29 -10.21 -11.53
N GLU A 90 10.07 -10.90 -12.36
CA GLU A 90 11.52 -10.99 -12.17
C GLU A 90 12.16 -9.60 -12.19
N VAL A 91 11.66 -8.72 -13.08
CA VAL A 91 12.14 -7.35 -13.20
C VAL A 91 10.99 -6.39 -12.88
N LEU A 92 10.99 -5.84 -11.68
CA LEU A 92 9.99 -4.87 -11.26
C LEU A 92 10.41 -3.43 -11.63
N PRO A 93 9.44 -2.54 -11.89
CA PRO A 93 9.72 -1.14 -12.18
C PRO A 93 10.41 -0.44 -11.02
N ILE A 94 11.32 0.48 -11.35
CA ILE A 94 12.00 1.35 -10.38
C ILE A 94 11.51 2.77 -10.63
N ARG A 95 11.00 3.43 -9.59
CA ARG A 95 10.66 4.85 -9.60
C ARG A 95 11.78 5.66 -9.01
N GLN A 96 12.24 6.64 -9.78
CA GLN A 96 13.18 7.65 -9.33
C GLN A 96 12.43 8.81 -8.66
N HIS A 97 12.95 9.27 -7.54
CA HIS A 97 12.41 10.39 -6.79
C HIS A 97 13.50 11.43 -6.51
N VAL A 98 13.11 12.68 -6.52
CA VAL A 98 13.97 13.79 -6.09
C VAL A 98 13.19 14.67 -5.12
N ARG A 99 13.74 14.87 -3.93
CA ARG A 99 13.21 15.86 -2.99
C ARG A 99 13.53 17.26 -3.51
N ILE A 100 12.49 18.08 -3.67
CA ILE A 100 12.60 19.46 -4.10
C ILE A 100 12.52 20.38 -2.88
N THR A 101 13.40 21.38 -2.82
CA THR A 101 13.40 22.43 -1.79
C THR A 101 12.30 23.47 -2.06
N GLU A 102 12.05 24.34 -1.09
CA GLU A 102 11.13 25.46 -1.23
C GLU A 102 11.55 26.46 -2.34
N LYS A 103 12.82 26.45 -2.74
CA LYS A 103 13.38 27.26 -3.84
C LYS A 103 13.19 26.62 -5.22
N GLY A 104 12.58 25.41 -5.29
CA GLY A 104 12.37 24.70 -6.55
C GLY A 104 13.62 23.97 -7.08
N THR A 105 14.66 23.83 -6.26
CA THR A 105 15.89 23.09 -6.58
C THR A 105 15.88 21.70 -5.93
N GLY A 106 16.64 20.76 -6.48
CA GLY A 106 16.86 19.47 -5.81
C GLY A 106 17.55 19.68 -4.45
N ALA A 107 17.08 18.97 -3.44
CA ALA A 107 17.74 18.94 -2.14
C ALA A 107 19.06 18.16 -2.22
N ASP A 108 20.05 18.55 -1.42
CA ASP A 108 21.27 17.76 -1.26
C ASP A 108 20.93 16.37 -0.72
N HIS A 109 21.53 15.32 -1.29
CA HIS A 109 21.19 13.91 -1.02
C HIS A 109 19.67 13.59 -1.14
N GLY A 110 18.93 14.35 -1.95
CA GLY A 110 17.49 14.22 -2.11
C GLY A 110 17.03 13.22 -3.17
N LYS A 111 17.96 12.59 -3.90
CA LYS A 111 17.62 11.54 -4.89
C LYS A 111 17.56 10.19 -4.20
N PHE A 112 16.48 9.45 -4.45
CA PHE A 112 16.29 8.06 -3.99
C PHE A 112 15.42 7.32 -4.98
N ASP A 113 15.43 6.01 -4.93
CA ASP A 113 14.58 5.18 -5.77
C ASP A 113 13.85 4.09 -4.97
N GLU A 114 12.75 3.63 -5.54
CA GLU A 114 11.90 2.60 -4.95
C GLU A 114 11.48 1.61 -6.04
N GLN A 115 11.64 0.33 -5.76
CA GLN A 115 11.06 -0.72 -6.58
C GLN A 115 9.56 -0.83 -6.28
N VAL A 116 8.73 -0.97 -7.32
CA VAL A 116 7.27 -1.02 -7.17
C VAL A 116 6.69 -2.25 -7.86
N VAL A 117 5.58 -2.75 -7.30
CA VAL A 117 4.82 -3.87 -7.90
C VAL A 117 3.79 -3.29 -8.87
N TYR A 118 3.56 -3.96 -10.00
CA TYR A 118 2.61 -3.53 -11.01
C TYR A 118 1.22 -3.27 -10.44
N LYS A 119 0.60 -2.17 -10.85
CA LYS A 119 -0.81 -1.90 -10.57
C LYS A 119 -1.68 -3.04 -11.14
N GLY A 120 -2.68 -3.48 -10.38
CA GLY A 120 -3.56 -4.58 -10.77
C GLY A 120 -3.10 -5.96 -10.32
N THR A 121 -1.89 -6.11 -9.80
CA THR A 121 -1.43 -7.36 -9.18
C THR A 121 -2.37 -7.77 -8.05
N ARG A 122 -2.68 -9.07 -7.98
CA ARG A 122 -3.55 -9.64 -6.94
C ARG A 122 -2.77 -10.54 -6.01
N PHE A 123 -3.14 -10.48 -4.74
CA PHE A 123 -2.57 -11.31 -3.68
C PHE A 123 -3.67 -12.06 -2.94
N VAL A 124 -3.35 -13.23 -2.45
CA VAL A 124 -4.24 -14.08 -1.64
C VAL A 124 -3.59 -14.30 -0.28
N PHE A 125 -4.36 -14.12 0.77
CA PHE A 125 -3.96 -14.45 2.14
C PHE A 125 -5.15 -15.00 2.92
N GLU A 126 -4.84 -15.70 3.97
CA GLU A 126 -5.80 -16.22 4.94
C GLU A 126 -5.67 -15.48 6.27
N MET A 127 -6.78 -15.30 6.93
CA MET A 127 -6.84 -14.74 8.26
C MET A 127 -7.82 -15.55 9.13
N GLU A 128 -7.39 -15.93 10.32
CA GLU A 128 -8.22 -16.59 11.32
C GLU A 128 -8.35 -15.72 12.56
N LEU A 129 -9.53 -15.71 13.17
CA LEU A 129 -9.77 -15.10 14.47
C LEU A 129 -10.26 -16.16 15.44
N LEU A 130 -9.53 -16.35 16.51
CA LEU A 130 -9.98 -17.17 17.65
C LEU A 130 -10.96 -16.36 18.47
N SER A 131 -12.21 -16.79 18.52
CA SER A 131 -13.31 -16.10 19.18
C SER A 131 -14.12 -17.04 20.06
N GLU A 132 -14.78 -16.49 21.08
CA GLU A 132 -15.74 -17.21 21.93
C GLU A 132 -17.15 -17.22 21.32
N THR A 133 -17.39 -16.42 20.27
CA THR A 133 -18.70 -16.28 19.63
C THR A 133 -18.60 -16.45 18.12
N LYS A 134 -19.63 -17.05 17.51
CA LYS A 134 -19.65 -17.36 16.08
C LYS A 134 -19.65 -16.12 15.18
N ASP A 135 -20.35 -15.06 15.59
CA ASP A 135 -20.46 -13.79 14.85
C ASP A 135 -19.72 -12.69 15.60
N ASP A 136 -18.40 -12.76 15.62
CA ASP A 136 -17.56 -11.80 16.33
C ASP A 136 -17.51 -10.47 15.58
N GLU A 137 -17.95 -9.39 16.25
CA GLU A 137 -17.89 -8.02 15.73
C GLU A 137 -16.45 -7.59 15.37
N ASN A 138 -15.45 -8.15 16.05
CA ASN A 138 -14.06 -7.85 15.78
C ASN A 138 -13.64 -8.29 14.37
N MET A 139 -14.10 -9.48 13.92
CA MET A 139 -13.86 -9.91 12.54
C MET A 139 -14.49 -8.96 11.54
N GLN A 140 -15.73 -8.50 11.78
CA GLN A 140 -16.39 -7.54 10.92
C GLN A 140 -15.65 -6.18 10.89
N ASN A 141 -15.15 -5.72 12.04
CA ASN A 141 -14.35 -4.49 12.13
C ASN A 141 -13.03 -4.60 11.35
N ILE A 142 -12.37 -5.76 11.42
CA ILE A 142 -11.17 -6.05 10.64
C ILE A 142 -11.49 -6.04 9.14
N LEU A 143 -12.54 -6.72 8.70
CA LEU A 143 -12.95 -6.79 7.30
C LEU A 143 -13.34 -5.40 6.76
N ASN A 144 -14.07 -4.60 7.54
CA ASN A 144 -14.40 -3.21 7.19
C ASN A 144 -13.13 -2.35 7.06
N THR A 145 -12.14 -2.57 7.93
CA THR A 145 -10.86 -1.87 7.88
C THR A 145 -10.09 -2.20 6.60
N ILE A 146 -9.98 -3.47 6.24
CA ILE A 146 -9.29 -3.93 5.03
C ILE A 146 -10.00 -3.42 3.77
N SER A 147 -11.33 -3.33 3.80
CA SER A 147 -12.16 -2.88 2.69
C SER A 147 -12.26 -1.36 2.58
N SER A 148 -11.73 -0.63 3.57
CA SER A 148 -11.73 0.83 3.55
C SER A 148 -10.93 1.37 2.35
N PRO A 149 -11.46 2.38 1.62
CA PRO A 149 -10.72 3.05 0.56
C PRO A 149 -9.43 3.74 1.02
N THR A 150 -9.23 3.88 2.33
CA THR A 150 -8.02 4.43 2.94
C THR A 150 -7.01 3.35 3.35
N PHE A 151 -7.37 2.07 3.24
CA PHE A 151 -6.46 0.97 3.54
C PHE A 151 -5.30 0.93 2.53
N ARG A 152 -4.08 0.91 3.05
CA ARG A 152 -2.84 0.96 2.27
C ARG A 152 -1.82 0.01 2.85
N VAL A 153 -1.10 -0.66 1.98
CA VAL A 153 -0.05 -1.63 2.34
C VAL A 153 1.30 -1.14 1.82
N GLY A 154 2.36 -1.37 2.60
CA GLY A 154 3.72 -1.03 2.24
C GLY A 154 4.14 0.40 2.56
N SER A 155 5.26 0.84 1.97
CA SER A 155 5.81 2.19 2.09
C SER A 155 5.06 3.19 1.20
N GLY A 156 5.36 4.48 1.34
CA GLY A 156 4.85 5.52 0.45
C GLY A 156 3.33 5.68 0.39
N THR A 157 2.58 5.21 1.40
CA THR A 157 1.11 5.14 1.40
C THR A 157 0.40 6.49 1.28
N ARG A 158 1.11 7.61 1.50
CA ARG A 158 0.62 8.98 1.27
C ARG A 158 1.13 9.57 -0.04
N ASN A 159 1.92 8.81 -0.78
CA ASN A 159 2.59 9.19 -2.01
C ASN A 159 2.08 8.43 -3.24
N GLY A 160 0.89 7.82 -3.13
CA GLY A 160 0.24 7.12 -4.24
C GLY A 160 0.35 5.60 -4.20
N PHE A 161 1.19 5.04 -3.31
CA PHE A 161 1.43 3.61 -3.24
C PHE A 161 0.48 2.86 -2.32
N GLY A 162 0.43 1.55 -2.51
CA GLY A 162 -0.16 0.58 -1.59
C GLY A 162 -1.68 0.58 -1.52
N SER A 163 -2.38 1.24 -2.44
CA SER A 163 -3.85 1.17 -2.50
C SER A 163 -4.30 -0.24 -2.79
N MET A 164 -5.09 -0.82 -1.89
CA MET A 164 -5.65 -2.16 -2.05
C MET A 164 -7.17 -2.12 -2.16
N LYS A 165 -7.72 -3.12 -2.84
CA LYS A 165 -9.16 -3.36 -2.96
C LYS A 165 -9.40 -4.84 -2.76
N VAL A 166 -10.33 -5.20 -1.89
CA VAL A 166 -10.82 -6.58 -1.79
C VAL A 166 -11.54 -6.92 -3.09
N VAL A 167 -11.12 -7.98 -3.76
CA VAL A 167 -11.72 -8.48 -5.01
C VAL A 167 -12.74 -9.57 -4.70
N SER A 168 -12.36 -10.54 -3.86
CA SER A 168 -13.18 -11.65 -3.41
C SER A 168 -12.89 -11.93 -1.94
N LEU A 169 -13.86 -12.36 -1.20
CA LEU A 169 -13.75 -12.79 0.19
C LEU A 169 -14.51 -14.11 0.33
N LYS A 170 -13.82 -15.13 0.81
CA LYS A 170 -14.43 -16.39 1.24
C LYS A 170 -14.28 -16.48 2.75
N TYR A 171 -15.32 -16.94 3.45
CA TYR A 171 -15.28 -17.12 4.90
C TYR A 171 -16.00 -18.37 5.36
N ALA A 172 -15.54 -18.91 6.45
CA ALA A 172 -16.21 -19.98 7.19
C ALA A 172 -16.10 -19.71 8.70
N SER A 173 -17.00 -20.28 9.48
CA SER A 173 -16.97 -20.22 10.93
C SER A 173 -17.17 -21.63 11.48
N TYR A 174 -16.28 -22.06 12.37
CA TYR A 174 -16.26 -23.39 12.95
C TYR A 174 -16.45 -23.29 14.46
N ASP A 175 -17.43 -24.03 14.99
CA ASP A 175 -17.56 -24.25 16.42
C ASP A 175 -16.77 -25.51 16.81
N LEU A 176 -15.55 -25.32 17.29
CA LEU A 176 -14.63 -26.41 17.60
C LEU A 176 -15.10 -27.30 18.78
N THR A 177 -16.22 -26.95 19.45
CA THR A 177 -16.88 -27.82 20.44
C THR A 177 -17.77 -28.85 19.77
N GLN A 178 -18.11 -28.67 18.50
CA GLN A 178 -18.90 -29.59 17.70
C GLN A 178 -18.00 -30.51 16.86
N GLU A 179 -18.16 -31.83 16.99
CA GLU A 179 -17.31 -32.79 16.28
C GLU A 179 -17.28 -32.58 14.77
N LYS A 180 -18.41 -32.25 14.15
CA LYS A 180 -18.51 -31.98 12.71
C LYS A 180 -17.67 -30.78 12.29
N ASP A 181 -17.76 -29.68 13.02
CA ASP A 181 -17.03 -28.44 12.70
C ASP A 181 -15.52 -28.60 12.98
N LEU A 182 -15.19 -29.33 14.06
CA LEU A 182 -13.81 -29.69 14.38
C LEU A 182 -13.17 -30.54 13.25
N ASP A 183 -13.88 -31.56 12.80
CA ASP A 183 -13.47 -32.43 11.70
C ASP A 183 -13.26 -31.62 10.39
N ALA A 184 -14.17 -30.70 10.08
CA ALA A 184 -14.08 -29.84 8.92
C ALA A 184 -12.87 -28.89 9.01
N TYR A 185 -12.66 -28.29 10.17
CA TYR A 185 -11.51 -27.44 10.43
C TYR A 185 -10.16 -28.20 10.32
N LEU A 186 -10.09 -29.41 10.89
CA LEU A 186 -8.88 -30.22 10.83
C LEU A 186 -8.55 -30.74 9.41
N LYS A 187 -9.55 -30.85 8.54
CA LYS A 187 -9.39 -31.24 7.13
C LYS A 187 -9.08 -30.05 6.22
N LYS A 188 -9.23 -28.82 6.72
CA LYS A 188 -8.89 -27.63 5.96
C LYS A 188 -7.40 -27.67 5.56
N SER A 189 -7.12 -27.46 4.28
CA SER A 189 -5.75 -27.34 3.81
C SER A 189 -5.06 -26.11 4.40
N SER A 190 -3.78 -26.23 4.69
CA SER A 190 -2.92 -25.09 5.03
C SER A 190 -2.40 -24.35 3.81
N SER A 191 -2.61 -24.90 2.61
CA SER A 191 -2.19 -24.26 1.36
C SER A 191 -3.22 -23.26 0.88
N LEU A 192 -2.74 -22.07 0.49
CA LEU A 192 -3.55 -21.02 -0.13
C LEU A 192 -3.96 -21.35 -1.58
N GLU A 193 -3.46 -22.45 -2.16
CA GLU A 193 -3.87 -22.93 -3.49
C GLU A 193 -5.21 -23.66 -3.49
N GLU A 194 -5.58 -24.21 -2.38
CA GLU A 194 -6.76 -25.06 -2.27
C GLU A 194 -7.99 -24.26 -1.87
N ASP A 195 -9.10 -24.54 -2.53
CA ASP A 195 -10.38 -23.95 -2.18
C ASP A 195 -10.95 -24.57 -0.91
N TRP A 196 -11.55 -23.75 -0.06
CA TRP A 196 -12.34 -24.21 1.06
C TRP A 196 -13.71 -24.66 0.56
N ASN A 197 -13.96 -25.94 0.59
CA ASN A 197 -15.21 -26.53 0.11
C ASN A 197 -16.47 -26.04 0.87
N GLU A 198 -16.30 -25.61 2.11
CA GLU A 198 -17.39 -25.13 2.98
C GLU A 198 -17.43 -23.60 3.11
N ALA A 199 -16.55 -22.86 2.42
CA ALA A 199 -16.52 -21.41 2.50
C ALA A 199 -17.66 -20.76 1.74
N ILE A 200 -18.22 -19.72 2.34
CA ILE A 200 -19.23 -18.86 1.74
C ILE A 200 -18.54 -17.67 1.08
N GLU A 201 -18.84 -17.42 -0.18
CA GLU A 201 -18.35 -16.24 -0.86
C GLU A 201 -19.18 -15.01 -0.48
N LYS A 202 -18.52 -13.95 -0.07
CA LYS A 202 -19.10 -12.64 0.23
C LYS A 202 -18.61 -11.62 -0.77
N LYS A 203 -19.52 -10.83 -1.32
CA LYS A 203 -19.14 -9.76 -2.26
C LYS A 203 -18.46 -8.62 -1.52
N ALA A 204 -17.39 -8.09 -2.07
CA ALA A 204 -16.68 -6.94 -1.51
C ALA A 204 -17.57 -5.71 -1.33
N SER A 205 -18.64 -5.55 -2.12
CA SER A 205 -19.64 -4.48 -1.98
C SER A 205 -20.49 -4.56 -0.71
N GLU A 206 -20.51 -5.69 -0.04
CA GLU A 206 -21.24 -5.91 1.22
C GLU A 206 -20.42 -5.47 2.45
N LEU A 207 -19.15 -5.14 2.25
CA LEU A 207 -18.26 -4.66 3.30
C LEU A 207 -18.39 -3.13 3.43
N GLN A 208 -18.55 -2.65 4.64
CA GLN A 208 -18.65 -1.23 4.93
C GLN A 208 -17.26 -0.64 5.11
N GLY A 209 -16.95 0.42 4.35
CA GLY A 209 -15.72 1.18 4.54
C GLY A 209 -15.86 2.27 5.61
N ALA A 210 -14.74 2.78 6.10
CA ALA A 210 -14.73 3.95 6.98
C ALA A 210 -15.12 5.24 6.23
N ASP A 211 -15.65 6.23 6.96
CA ASP A 211 -15.96 7.54 6.42
C ASP A 211 -14.70 8.26 5.91
N TRP A 212 -14.79 8.77 4.71
CA TRP A 212 -13.73 9.55 4.08
C TRP A 212 -14.31 10.51 3.03
N ILE A 213 -13.57 11.56 2.72
CA ILE A 213 -13.95 12.52 1.69
C ILE A 213 -13.02 12.33 0.49
N LYS A 214 -13.62 12.13 -0.68
CA LYS A 214 -12.90 12.00 -1.95
C LYS A 214 -13.01 13.30 -2.74
N TYR A 215 -11.87 13.87 -3.12
CA TYR A 215 -11.79 14.93 -4.10
C TYR A 215 -11.28 14.33 -5.43
N THR A 216 -11.98 14.62 -6.50
CA THR A 216 -11.56 14.26 -7.86
C THR A 216 -11.20 15.52 -8.62
N LEU A 217 -9.97 15.60 -9.11
CA LEU A 217 -9.47 16.68 -9.94
C LEU A 217 -9.25 16.17 -11.35
N THR A 218 -9.87 16.80 -12.32
CA THR A 218 -9.58 16.58 -13.74
C THR A 218 -8.61 17.64 -14.20
N LEU A 219 -7.41 17.22 -14.62
CA LEU A 219 -6.35 18.11 -15.08
C LEU A 219 -6.28 18.06 -16.61
N LYS A 220 -6.31 19.24 -17.24
CA LYS A 220 -6.10 19.41 -18.67
C LYS A 220 -4.86 20.30 -18.86
N PRO A 221 -3.76 19.77 -19.45
CA PRO A 221 -2.60 20.59 -19.74
C PRO A 221 -2.94 21.64 -20.82
N LEU A 222 -2.50 22.86 -20.60
CA LEU A 222 -2.63 23.94 -21.57
C LEU A 222 -1.41 24.03 -22.49
N ASN A 223 -0.27 23.51 -22.04
CA ASN A 223 0.99 23.46 -22.75
C ASN A 223 1.63 22.08 -22.59
N PHE A 224 2.74 21.85 -23.27
CA PHE A 224 3.54 20.64 -23.09
C PHE A 224 4.01 20.51 -21.63
N PHE A 225 4.05 19.29 -21.13
CA PHE A 225 4.55 18.99 -19.81
C PHE A 225 5.37 17.69 -19.82
N LEU A 226 6.27 17.56 -18.85
CA LEU A 226 7.09 16.38 -18.65
C LEU A 226 7.16 16.04 -17.16
N PHE A 227 6.74 14.85 -16.81
CA PHE A 227 7.08 14.20 -15.56
C PHE A 227 8.12 13.13 -15.89
N SER A 228 9.39 13.45 -15.66
CA SER A 228 10.52 12.61 -16.07
C SER A 228 10.58 11.31 -15.27
N SER A 229 10.94 10.23 -15.97
CA SER A 229 11.28 8.94 -15.35
C SER A 229 12.61 8.98 -14.57
N GLY A 230 13.44 9.97 -14.81
CA GLY A 230 14.83 10.04 -14.35
C GLY A 230 15.83 9.31 -15.27
N PHE A 231 15.33 8.74 -16.37
CA PHE A 231 16.12 8.03 -17.38
C PHE A 231 15.84 8.59 -18.76
N GLY A 232 16.81 8.47 -19.65
CA GLY A 232 16.68 8.71 -21.08
C GLY A 232 16.51 7.38 -21.85
N ASP A 233 16.37 7.52 -23.17
CA ASP A 233 16.41 6.43 -24.14
C ASP A 233 17.34 6.82 -25.31
N GLU A 234 17.28 6.09 -26.44
CA GLU A 234 18.10 6.36 -27.62
C GLU A 234 17.76 7.71 -28.28
N ASP A 235 16.53 8.20 -28.08
CA ASP A 235 16.00 9.40 -28.74
C ASP A 235 16.04 10.66 -27.87
N ALA A 236 16.04 10.50 -26.53
CA ALA A 236 15.94 11.63 -25.59
C ALA A 236 16.67 11.38 -24.26
N ASP A 237 17.34 12.40 -23.75
CA ASP A 237 18.00 12.39 -22.43
C ASP A 237 17.03 12.21 -21.26
N MET A 238 15.75 12.54 -21.45
CA MET A 238 14.70 12.42 -20.47
C MET A 238 13.40 11.93 -21.09
N THR A 239 12.87 10.84 -20.55
CA THR A 239 11.59 10.26 -20.97
C THR A 239 10.51 10.45 -19.91
N PRO A 240 9.22 10.50 -20.30
CA PRO A 240 8.13 10.56 -19.33
C PRO A 240 8.02 9.25 -18.53
N VAL A 241 7.57 9.34 -17.28
CA VAL A 241 7.25 8.18 -16.46
C VAL A 241 6.16 7.36 -17.13
N LYS A 242 6.44 6.10 -17.39
CA LYS A 242 5.51 5.12 -17.94
C LYS A 242 5.59 3.83 -17.12
N GLU A 243 4.45 3.20 -16.89
CA GLU A 243 4.39 1.93 -16.17
C GLU A 243 3.42 0.94 -16.81
N ASN A 244 3.85 -0.31 -16.86
CA ASN A 244 3.00 -1.44 -17.19
C ASN A 244 2.00 -1.68 -16.05
N TYR A 245 0.90 -2.34 -16.36
CA TYR A 245 -0.11 -2.73 -15.38
C TYR A 245 -0.69 -4.09 -15.71
N VAL A 246 -1.25 -4.75 -14.69
CA VAL A 246 -1.93 -6.04 -14.85
C VAL A 246 -3.40 -5.79 -15.13
N ASP A 247 -3.90 -6.33 -16.25
CA ASP A 247 -5.31 -6.32 -16.62
C ASP A 247 -5.92 -7.71 -16.38
N TRP A 248 -7.08 -7.75 -15.74
CA TRP A 248 -7.87 -8.95 -15.45
C TRP A 248 -9.22 -8.97 -16.18
N SER A 249 -9.43 -8.11 -17.16
CA SER A 249 -10.72 -7.95 -17.84
C SER A 249 -11.18 -9.24 -18.55
N THR A 250 -10.24 -10.07 -19.00
CA THR A 250 -10.51 -11.36 -19.65
C THR A 250 -10.68 -12.52 -18.65
N GLY A 251 -10.57 -12.26 -17.35
CA GLY A 251 -10.55 -13.29 -16.30
C GLY A 251 -9.17 -13.94 -16.09
N LYS A 252 -8.21 -13.67 -16.96
CA LYS A 252 -6.79 -14.03 -16.79
C LYS A 252 -5.92 -12.77 -16.71
N PRO A 253 -4.80 -12.81 -15.98
CA PRO A 253 -3.92 -11.65 -15.90
C PRO A 253 -3.11 -11.50 -17.20
N GLU A 254 -3.03 -10.27 -17.67
CA GLU A 254 -2.18 -9.87 -18.77
C GLU A 254 -1.40 -8.63 -18.39
N ILE A 255 -0.09 -8.61 -18.66
CA ILE A 255 0.71 -7.40 -18.54
C ILE A 255 0.42 -6.54 -19.78
N LYS A 256 -0.16 -5.37 -19.54
CA LYS A 256 -0.42 -4.38 -20.59
C LYS A 256 0.74 -3.40 -20.69
N GLU A 257 0.91 -2.88 -21.91
CA GLU A 257 1.92 -1.88 -22.23
C GLU A 257 1.87 -0.66 -21.33
N ALA A 258 3.04 -0.05 -21.15
CA ALA A 258 3.26 1.09 -20.28
C ALA A 258 2.41 2.30 -20.69
N LYS A 259 1.63 2.80 -19.75
CA LYS A 259 0.93 4.08 -19.86
C LYS A 259 1.70 5.18 -19.17
N SER A 260 1.74 6.35 -19.81
CA SER A 260 2.28 7.57 -19.18
C SER A 260 1.44 7.93 -17.95
N LEU A 261 2.10 8.41 -16.91
CA LEU A 261 1.43 8.79 -15.68
C LEU A 261 1.99 10.08 -15.08
N ILE A 262 1.18 10.73 -14.27
CA ILE A 262 1.59 11.81 -13.38
C ILE A 262 1.76 11.20 -11.99
N PRO A 263 2.98 11.15 -11.43
CA PRO A 263 3.21 10.57 -10.12
C PRO A 263 2.48 11.34 -9.01
N ALA A 264 1.85 10.62 -8.11
CA ALA A 264 1.21 11.21 -6.92
C ALA A 264 2.18 12.03 -6.06
N THR A 265 3.44 11.62 -6.01
CA THR A 265 4.51 12.36 -5.34
C THR A 265 4.70 13.75 -5.91
N SER A 266 4.69 13.90 -7.23
CA SER A 266 4.82 15.18 -7.91
C SER A 266 3.61 16.09 -7.63
N VAL A 267 2.39 15.54 -7.69
CA VAL A 267 1.16 16.29 -7.39
C VAL A 267 1.15 16.72 -5.92
N LYS A 268 1.44 15.81 -5.01
CA LYS A 268 1.52 16.09 -3.57
C LYS A 268 2.56 17.18 -3.28
N GLY A 269 3.77 17.05 -3.85
CA GLY A 269 4.85 18.01 -3.68
C GLY A 269 4.43 19.40 -4.15
N ALA A 270 3.90 19.52 -5.38
CA ALA A 270 3.43 20.78 -5.94
C ALA A 270 2.35 21.44 -5.06
N ILE A 271 1.34 20.69 -4.62
CA ILE A 271 0.27 21.21 -3.76
C ILE A 271 0.82 21.61 -2.38
N SER A 272 1.69 20.81 -1.78
CA SER A 272 2.29 21.10 -0.48
C SER A 272 3.11 22.40 -0.52
N HIS A 273 3.99 22.56 -1.53
CA HIS A 273 4.78 23.80 -1.70
C HIS A 273 3.88 25.02 -1.94
N ARG A 274 2.84 24.89 -2.77
CA ARG A 274 1.90 26.00 -3.01
C ARG A 274 1.09 26.34 -1.77
N THR A 275 0.72 25.36 -0.97
CA THR A 275 0.05 25.56 0.33
C THR A 275 0.96 26.36 1.27
N ALA A 276 2.22 25.97 1.42
CA ALA A 276 3.19 26.71 2.23
C ALA A 276 3.39 28.15 1.72
N TYR A 277 3.55 28.32 0.39
CA TYR A 277 3.67 29.63 -0.21
C TYR A 277 2.50 30.55 0.12
N HIS A 278 1.28 30.10 -0.07
CA HIS A 278 0.10 30.91 0.21
C HIS A 278 -0.08 31.19 1.70
N TRP A 279 0.21 30.20 2.56
CA TRP A 279 0.18 30.39 4.01
C TRP A 279 1.20 31.46 4.44
N ASN A 280 2.44 31.34 3.99
CA ASN A 280 3.49 32.30 4.29
C ASN A 280 3.10 33.72 3.83
N ARG A 281 2.53 33.84 2.63
CA ARG A 281 2.01 35.11 2.12
C ARG A 281 0.90 35.71 2.99
N LEU A 282 -0.05 34.89 3.46
CA LEU A 282 -1.14 35.33 4.33
C LEU A 282 -0.62 35.74 5.72
N THR A 283 0.41 35.07 6.23
CA THR A 283 1.04 35.36 7.52
C THR A 283 2.20 36.37 7.40
N LYS A 284 2.44 36.93 6.22
CA LYS A 284 3.50 37.91 5.92
C LYS A 284 4.94 37.38 6.08
N HIS A 285 5.13 36.05 5.96
CA HIS A 285 6.44 35.42 5.88
C HIS A 285 6.78 35.21 4.39
N PHE A 286 7.71 35.97 3.84
CA PHE A 286 8.05 35.89 2.43
C PHE A 286 9.31 35.04 2.22
N VAL A 287 9.41 34.36 1.06
CA VAL A 287 10.50 33.43 0.72
C VAL A 287 11.89 34.07 0.78
N ASP A 288 11.98 35.35 0.49
CA ASP A 288 13.23 36.12 0.55
C ASP A 288 13.59 36.53 2.00
N ASN A 289 12.75 36.23 2.95
CA ASN A 289 12.96 36.48 4.36
C ASN A 289 13.47 35.21 5.04
N ALA A 290 14.42 35.34 5.96
CA ALA A 290 14.92 34.24 6.80
C ALA A 290 13.82 33.53 7.61
N GLU A 291 12.67 34.17 7.77
CA GLU A 291 11.49 33.65 8.44
C GLU A 291 10.55 32.83 7.53
N ALA A 292 10.84 32.71 6.25
CA ALA A 292 10.04 31.87 5.35
C ALA A 292 10.08 30.41 5.78
N ILE A 293 8.92 29.82 5.91
CA ILE A 293 8.75 28.49 6.46
C ILE A 293 8.53 27.49 5.31
N ALA A 294 9.42 26.52 5.17
CA ALA A 294 9.33 25.43 4.21
C ALA A 294 8.09 24.53 4.47
N SER A 295 7.65 23.77 3.48
CA SER A 295 6.43 22.97 3.57
C SER A 295 6.49 21.89 4.66
N ASP A 296 7.68 21.33 4.93
CA ASP A 296 7.91 20.31 5.94
C ASP A 296 7.95 20.85 7.38
N ARG A 297 7.94 22.18 7.56
CA ARG A 297 7.90 22.89 8.87
C ARG A 297 6.66 23.76 9.01
N ASN A 298 5.91 23.97 7.94
CA ASN A 298 4.77 24.86 7.90
C ASN A 298 3.55 24.21 8.57
N LYS A 299 2.98 24.86 9.58
CA LYS A 299 1.83 24.33 10.34
C LYS A 299 0.64 23.96 9.47
N ALA A 300 0.33 24.74 8.42
CA ALA A 300 -0.75 24.42 7.48
C ALA A 300 -0.46 23.16 6.67
N CYS A 301 0.81 22.85 6.44
CA CYS A 301 1.22 21.67 5.69
C CYS A 301 1.35 20.42 6.59
N LEU A 302 1.81 20.56 7.83
CA LEU A 302 2.06 19.44 8.73
C LEU A 302 0.82 18.57 8.95
N ASP A 303 -0.33 19.20 9.17
CA ASP A 303 -1.60 18.50 9.41
C ASP A 303 -2.11 17.74 8.19
N ILE A 304 -1.90 18.28 7.00
CA ILE A 304 -2.45 17.74 5.75
C ILE A 304 -1.47 16.72 5.14
N PHE A 305 -0.21 17.09 5.01
CA PHE A 305 0.79 16.32 4.26
C PHE A 305 1.71 15.48 5.15
N GLY A 306 1.79 15.81 6.46
CA GLY A 306 2.69 15.17 7.42
C GLY A 306 4.14 15.64 7.28
N THR A 307 5.00 15.16 8.18
CA THR A 307 6.45 15.40 8.15
C THR A 307 7.22 14.23 8.75
N THR A 308 8.46 14.06 8.32
CA THR A 308 9.43 13.13 8.91
C THR A 308 10.41 13.86 9.85
N LEU A 309 10.33 15.20 9.95
CA LEU A 309 11.20 15.98 10.82
C LEU A 309 10.90 15.70 12.30
N ASP A 310 11.98 15.62 13.07
CA ASP A 310 11.97 15.57 14.54
C ASP A 310 12.91 16.66 15.05
N GLU A 311 12.43 17.90 15.08
CA GLU A 311 13.20 19.07 15.46
C GLU A 311 12.37 20.01 16.34
N GLY A 312 12.83 20.31 17.53
CA GLY A 312 12.13 21.18 18.47
C GLY A 312 10.72 20.66 18.79
N ASP A 313 9.71 21.49 18.50
CA ASP A 313 8.29 21.15 18.73
C ASP A 313 7.68 20.35 17.55
N ILE A 314 8.41 20.20 16.43
CA ILE A 314 7.94 19.44 15.28
C ILE A 314 8.28 17.97 15.50
N LYS A 315 7.24 17.14 15.51
CA LYS A 315 7.38 15.69 15.64
C LYS A 315 6.93 15.00 14.35
N PRO A 316 7.55 13.85 14.01
CA PRO A 316 7.13 13.07 12.87
C PRO A 316 5.63 12.79 12.93
N SER A 317 4.93 13.07 11.85
CA SER A 317 3.49 12.91 11.77
C SER A 317 3.05 12.40 10.41
N ARG A 318 2.05 11.54 10.42
CA ARG A 318 1.45 10.99 9.19
C ARG A 318 0.41 11.96 8.65
N GLY A 319 0.58 12.42 7.40
CA GLY A 319 -0.39 13.29 6.75
C GLY A 319 -1.78 12.65 6.62
N LYS A 320 -2.82 13.48 6.66
CA LYS A 320 -4.23 13.06 6.48
C LYS A 320 -4.60 12.89 5.01
N ALA A 321 -3.98 13.67 4.11
CA ALA A 321 -4.24 13.58 2.67
C ALA A 321 -3.56 12.34 2.04
N ILE A 322 -4.31 11.68 1.17
CA ILE A 322 -3.85 10.55 0.35
C ILE A 322 -3.96 10.99 -1.10
N PHE A 323 -2.87 10.85 -1.84
CA PHE A 323 -2.82 11.13 -3.26
C PHE A 323 -2.80 9.83 -4.06
N SER A 324 -3.22 9.89 -5.32
CA SER A 324 -3.16 8.77 -6.25
C SER A 324 -2.43 9.20 -7.51
N ASP A 325 -1.72 8.26 -8.13
CA ASP A 325 -1.19 8.45 -9.48
C ASP A 325 -2.32 8.68 -10.48
N VAL A 326 -2.03 9.46 -11.50
CA VAL A 326 -2.95 9.74 -12.60
C VAL A 326 -2.39 9.13 -13.87
N PHE A 327 -3.06 8.12 -14.41
CA PHE A 327 -2.71 7.58 -15.71
C PHE A 327 -3.35 8.44 -16.80
N ILE A 328 -2.57 8.72 -17.84
CA ILE A 328 -3.04 9.47 -19.01
C ILE A 328 -3.83 8.49 -19.88
N GLU A 329 -5.09 8.83 -20.14
CA GLU A 329 -5.98 8.06 -21.02
C GLU A 329 -5.75 8.39 -22.49
#